data_4d52ad9895d431be1408aa89556edc3c
#
_entry.id   4d52ad9895d431be1408aa89556edc3c
#
_cell.length_a   1.000
_cell.length_b   1.000
_cell.length_c   1.000
_cell.angle_alpha   90.00
_cell.angle_beta   90.00
_cell.angle_gamma   90.00
#
_symmetry.space_group_name_H-M   'P 1'
#
loop_
_entity.id
_entity.type
_entity.pdbx_description
1 polymer ?
#
loop_
_entity_poly.entity_id
_entity_poly.type
_entity_poly.pdbx_seq_one_letter_code
_entity_poly.pdbx_strand_id
1 'polypeptide(L)'
;MAKIVIREADASVFDRGGGVRSIPLMSAARGAQQISTGMTVMQPGAGLPMHFHDCEEAITCVAGEASCSVDGETLTLRPFDHIWIAAESPHRFWNDGATPMRIVWAYGKAEVLRTFVASGKTVRHMSADDVARPG
;
A
#
# COMPACT_ATOMS: atom_id res chain seq x y z
N MET A 1 26.14 -8.27 -0.16
CA MET A 1 25.63 -8.12 1.21
C MET A 1 24.52 -9.13 1.44
N ALA A 2 24.60 -9.93 2.51
CA ALA A 2 23.64 -11.01 2.73
C ALA A 2 22.31 -10.55 3.36
N LYS A 3 22.28 -9.39 4.02
CA LYS A 3 21.08 -8.89 4.68
C LYS A 3 21.14 -7.38 4.87
N ILE A 4 19.95 -6.80 5.00
CA ILE A 4 19.77 -5.41 5.42
C ILE A 4 18.71 -5.42 6.54
N VAL A 5 18.96 -4.70 7.63
CA VAL A 5 17.96 -4.47 8.66
C VAL A 5 17.51 -3.02 8.56
N ILE A 6 16.21 -2.82 8.43
CA ILE A 6 15.61 -1.50 8.31
C ILE A 6 14.78 -1.26 9.57
N ARG A 7 15.15 -0.22 10.34
CA ARG A 7 14.41 0.17 11.53
C ARG A 7 13.30 1.15 11.14
N GLU A 8 12.10 0.97 11.63
CA GLU A 8 10.99 1.88 11.33
C GLU A 8 11.34 3.33 11.67
N ALA A 9 12.02 3.55 12.80
CA ALA A 9 12.41 4.88 13.26
C ALA A 9 13.32 5.61 12.26
N ASP A 10 14.06 4.88 11.44
CA ASP A 10 15.02 5.44 10.46
C ASP A 10 14.44 5.45 9.04
N ALA A 11 13.24 4.92 8.84
CA ALA A 11 12.61 4.85 7.54
C ALA A 11 11.97 6.19 7.17
N SER A 12 12.03 6.54 5.89
CA SER A 12 11.39 7.75 5.39
C SER A 12 9.88 7.59 5.37
N VAL A 13 9.16 8.67 5.71
CA VAL A 13 7.71 8.70 5.64
C VAL A 13 7.29 9.48 4.40
N PHE A 14 6.45 8.89 3.59
CA PHE A 14 5.88 9.50 2.40
C PHE A 14 4.42 9.88 2.69
N ASP A 15 4.16 11.18 2.85
CA ASP A 15 2.80 11.68 3.08
C ASP A 15 2.07 11.74 1.73
N ARG A 16 1.03 10.92 1.60
CA ARG A 16 0.24 10.82 0.37
C ARG A 16 -0.97 11.75 0.37
N GLY A 17 -1.15 12.53 1.44
CA GLY A 17 -2.31 13.40 1.61
C GLY A 17 -3.54 12.65 2.12
N GLY A 18 -4.56 13.42 2.52
CA GLY A 18 -5.85 12.84 2.92
C GLY A 18 -5.81 11.91 4.14
N GLY A 19 -4.77 12.02 4.98
CA GLY A 19 -4.63 11.15 6.16
C GLY A 19 -3.96 9.81 5.86
N VAL A 20 -3.31 9.67 4.69
CA VAL A 20 -2.60 8.45 4.28
C VAL A 20 -1.10 8.71 4.26
N ARG A 21 -0.34 7.92 5.00
CA ARG A 21 1.12 7.94 5.00
C ARG A 21 1.65 6.56 4.69
N SER A 22 2.66 6.49 3.82
CA SER A 22 3.35 5.25 3.50
C SER A 22 4.80 5.31 3.98
N ILE A 23 5.29 4.18 4.45
CA ILE A 23 6.64 4.02 4.97
C ILE A 23 7.29 2.90 4.16
N PRO A 24 7.95 3.23 3.03
CA PRO A 24 8.65 2.21 2.26
C PRO A 24 9.80 1.64 3.07
N LEU A 25 9.98 0.34 3.00
CA LEU A 25 11.04 -0.39 3.69
C LEU A 25 12.04 -0.91 2.66
N MET A 26 11.83 -2.12 2.14
CA MET A 26 12.73 -2.65 1.11
C MET A 26 12.24 -2.25 -0.28
N SER A 27 13.14 -1.82 -1.13
CA SER A 27 12.81 -1.34 -2.47
C SER A 27 14.03 -1.45 -3.39
N ALA A 28 13.83 -1.18 -4.68
CA ALA A 28 14.91 -1.12 -5.65
C ALA A 28 16.00 -0.11 -5.24
N ALA A 29 15.62 1.02 -4.64
CA ALA A 29 16.55 2.04 -4.17
C ALA A 29 17.49 1.52 -3.09
N ARG A 30 17.11 0.48 -2.34
CA ARG A 30 17.94 -0.18 -1.34
C ARG A 30 18.62 -1.44 -1.86
N GLY A 31 18.40 -1.81 -3.12
CA GLY A 31 19.04 -2.96 -3.75
C GLY A 31 18.16 -4.19 -3.92
N ALA A 32 16.87 -4.12 -3.64
CA ALA A 32 15.96 -5.22 -3.90
C ALA A 32 15.86 -5.49 -5.40
N GLN A 33 15.78 -6.76 -5.78
CA GLN A 33 15.73 -7.16 -7.18
C GLN A 33 14.35 -7.64 -7.62
N GLN A 34 13.59 -8.27 -6.71
CA GLN A 34 12.33 -8.93 -7.05
C GLN A 34 11.15 -8.55 -6.14
N ILE A 35 11.40 -7.85 -5.03
CA ILE A 35 10.33 -7.50 -4.10
C ILE A 35 10.46 -6.04 -3.68
N SER A 36 9.34 -5.49 -3.21
CA SER A 36 9.34 -4.26 -2.42
C SER A 36 8.37 -4.41 -1.25
N THR A 37 8.69 -3.82 -0.12
CA THR A 37 7.91 -3.94 1.11
C THR A 37 7.77 -2.58 1.79
N GLY A 38 6.74 -2.44 2.61
CA GLY A 38 6.53 -1.25 3.40
C GLY A 38 5.27 -1.32 4.23
N MET A 39 4.90 -0.18 4.76
CA MET A 39 3.70 -0.01 5.57
C MET A 39 2.91 1.19 5.09
N THR A 40 1.61 1.17 5.34
CA THR A 40 0.74 2.32 5.13
C THR A 40 -0.12 2.51 6.37
N VAL A 41 -0.19 3.75 6.83
CA VAL A 41 -1.01 4.16 7.97
C VAL A 41 -2.12 5.07 7.45
N MET A 42 -3.36 4.76 7.81
CA MET A 42 -4.53 5.55 7.43
C MET A 42 -5.26 6.03 8.68
N GLN A 43 -5.48 7.33 8.77
CA GLN A 43 -6.29 7.91 9.82
C GLN A 43 -7.77 7.55 9.62
N PRO A 44 -8.62 7.62 10.67
CA PRO A 44 -10.05 7.41 10.50
C PRO A 44 -10.62 8.27 9.36
N GLY A 45 -11.38 7.65 8.47
CA GLY A 45 -11.96 8.30 7.29
C GLY A 45 -11.04 8.40 6.08
N ALA A 46 -9.77 8.06 6.22
CA ALA A 46 -8.83 8.09 5.10
C ALA A 46 -8.92 6.83 4.24
N GLY A 47 -8.49 6.93 3.00
CA GLY A 47 -8.47 5.80 2.09
C GLY A 47 -7.73 6.11 0.80
N LEU A 48 -7.49 5.06 0.03
CA LEU A 48 -6.86 5.15 -1.28
C LEU A 48 -7.93 5.05 -2.38
N PRO A 49 -7.70 5.64 -3.55
CA PRO A 49 -8.59 5.46 -4.69
C PRO A 49 -8.47 4.04 -5.26
N MET A 50 -9.48 3.61 -6.00
CA MET A 50 -9.44 2.32 -6.71
C MET A 50 -8.30 2.34 -7.71
N HIS A 51 -7.46 1.30 -7.65
CA HIS A 51 -6.28 1.17 -8.49
C HIS A 51 -5.90 -0.29 -8.69
N PHE A 52 -4.94 -0.54 -9.56
CA PHE A 52 -4.30 -1.85 -9.68
C PHE A 52 -2.80 -1.69 -9.90
N HIS A 53 -2.06 -2.76 -9.70
CA HIS A 53 -0.61 -2.82 -9.88
C HIS A 53 -0.23 -3.80 -10.98
N ASP A 54 0.97 -3.65 -11.50
CA ASP A 54 1.55 -4.53 -12.52
C ASP A 54 2.20 -5.80 -11.91
N CYS A 55 1.91 -6.10 -10.65
CA CYS A 55 2.42 -7.29 -9.95
C CYS A 55 1.44 -7.70 -8.85
N GLU A 56 1.63 -8.91 -8.34
CA GLU A 56 0.88 -9.37 -7.17
C GLU A 56 1.29 -8.62 -5.90
N GLU A 57 0.38 -8.56 -4.95
CA GLU A 57 0.57 -7.89 -3.68
C GLU A 57 0.05 -8.75 -2.53
N ALA A 58 0.79 -8.79 -1.43
CA ALA A 58 0.35 -9.42 -0.19
C ALA A 58 0.24 -8.34 0.89
N ILE A 59 -0.87 -8.31 1.61
CA ILE A 59 -1.16 -7.29 2.62
C ILE A 59 -1.60 -7.95 3.91
N THR A 60 -1.00 -7.52 5.02
CA THR A 60 -1.40 -7.93 6.36
C THR A 60 -1.85 -6.68 7.13
N CYS A 61 -3.04 -6.73 7.73
CA CYS A 61 -3.46 -5.72 8.69
C CYS A 61 -2.73 -5.98 10.01
N VAL A 62 -2.12 -4.96 10.61
CA VAL A 62 -1.38 -5.11 11.88
C VAL A 62 -1.92 -4.23 13.00
N ALA A 63 -2.76 -3.24 12.70
CA ALA A 63 -3.41 -2.38 13.68
C ALA A 63 -4.72 -1.82 13.12
N GLY A 64 -5.70 -1.64 13.98
CA GLY A 64 -7.02 -1.16 13.58
C GLY A 64 -7.76 -2.17 12.71
N GLU A 65 -8.66 -1.70 11.87
CA GLU A 65 -9.39 -2.52 10.91
C GLU A 65 -9.22 -1.93 9.52
N ALA A 66 -8.85 -2.76 8.56
CA ALA A 66 -8.67 -2.35 7.17
C ALA A 66 -9.86 -2.82 6.34
N SER A 67 -10.70 -1.89 5.92
CA SER A 67 -11.73 -2.16 4.94
C SER A 67 -11.10 -2.19 3.56
N CYS A 68 -11.53 -3.11 2.71
CA CYS A 68 -11.01 -3.19 1.35
C CYS A 68 -12.07 -3.69 0.37
N SER A 69 -11.88 -3.30 -0.88
CA SER A 69 -12.64 -3.81 -2.02
C SER A 69 -11.66 -4.39 -3.01
N VAL A 70 -11.88 -5.64 -3.41
CA VAL A 70 -11.04 -6.36 -4.38
C VAL A 70 -11.97 -7.04 -5.37
N ASP A 71 -11.83 -6.72 -6.65
CA ASP A 71 -12.67 -7.26 -7.72
C ASP A 71 -14.17 -7.15 -7.42
N GLY A 72 -14.60 -6.04 -6.83
CA GLY A 72 -16.00 -5.78 -6.52
C GLY A 72 -16.49 -6.40 -5.22
N GLU A 73 -15.68 -7.18 -4.52
CA GLU A 73 -16.02 -7.73 -3.21
C GLU A 73 -15.49 -6.83 -2.11
N THR A 74 -16.33 -6.46 -1.15
CA THR A 74 -15.94 -5.66 0.01
C THR A 74 -15.78 -6.55 1.23
N LEU A 75 -14.68 -6.39 1.95
CA LEU A 75 -14.39 -7.14 3.17
C LEU A 75 -13.58 -6.29 4.15
N THR A 76 -13.42 -6.78 5.37
CA THR A 76 -12.66 -6.13 6.43
C THR A 76 -11.60 -7.07 6.95
N LEU A 77 -10.36 -6.56 7.03
CA LEU A 77 -9.25 -7.27 7.64
C LEU A 77 -9.04 -6.73 9.06
N ARG A 78 -8.96 -7.63 10.03
CA ARG A 78 -8.60 -7.34 11.41
C ARG A 78 -7.11 -7.60 11.62
N PRO A 79 -6.53 -7.18 12.76
CA PRO A 79 -5.11 -7.42 13.00
C PRO A 79 -4.73 -8.90 12.78
N PHE A 80 -3.68 -9.06 11.97
CA PHE A 80 -3.08 -10.31 11.52
C PHE A 80 -3.88 -11.08 10.46
N ASP A 81 -5.03 -10.56 10.00
CA ASP A 81 -5.63 -11.05 8.76
C ASP A 81 -4.78 -10.65 7.56
N HIS A 82 -4.78 -11.49 6.56
CA HIS A 82 -3.91 -11.38 5.39
C HIS A 82 -4.71 -11.56 4.10
N ILE A 83 -4.38 -10.78 3.06
CA ILE A 83 -4.96 -10.93 1.73
C ILE A 83 -3.86 -10.95 0.67
N TRP A 84 -4.05 -11.78 -0.33
CA TRP A 84 -3.25 -11.78 -1.55
C TRP A 84 -4.10 -11.23 -2.68
N ILE A 85 -3.52 -10.33 -3.48
CA ILE A 85 -4.20 -9.68 -4.59
C ILE A 85 -3.40 -9.95 -5.85
N ALA A 86 -4.07 -10.47 -6.88
CA ALA A 86 -3.44 -10.75 -8.17
C ALA A 86 -2.99 -9.48 -8.88
N ALA A 87 -2.00 -9.61 -9.75
CA ALA A 87 -1.61 -8.51 -10.63
C ALA A 87 -2.82 -8.03 -11.45
N GLU A 88 -2.91 -6.71 -11.63
CA GLU A 88 -3.95 -6.04 -12.42
C GLU A 88 -5.37 -6.16 -11.87
N SER A 89 -5.53 -6.69 -10.66
CA SER A 89 -6.83 -6.78 -9.98
C SER A 89 -7.17 -5.45 -9.31
N PRO A 90 -8.27 -4.77 -9.70
CA PRO A 90 -8.65 -3.49 -9.10
C PRO A 90 -8.98 -3.63 -7.62
N HIS A 91 -8.44 -2.75 -6.81
CA HIS A 91 -8.66 -2.78 -5.37
C HIS A 91 -8.43 -1.41 -4.72
N ARG A 92 -8.90 -1.28 -3.48
CA ARG A 92 -8.62 -0.14 -2.61
C ARG A 92 -8.77 -0.54 -1.16
N PHE A 93 -8.10 0.23 -0.28
CA PHE A 93 -8.20 0.14 1.17
C PHE A 93 -8.66 1.47 1.75
N TRP A 94 -9.42 1.41 2.84
CA TRP A 94 -9.85 2.60 3.57
C TRP A 94 -10.08 2.27 5.04
N ASN A 95 -10.15 3.29 5.89
CA ASN A 95 -10.35 3.14 7.33
C ASN A 95 -11.73 3.66 7.73
N ASP A 96 -12.66 2.74 7.98
CA ASP A 96 -13.99 3.04 8.50
C ASP A 96 -14.03 3.06 10.03
N GLY A 97 -12.92 2.74 10.70
CA GLY A 97 -12.86 2.62 12.13
C GLY A 97 -12.63 3.96 12.84
N ALA A 98 -12.55 3.91 14.15
CA ALA A 98 -12.34 5.08 15.01
C ALA A 98 -10.87 5.29 15.41
N THR A 99 -9.99 4.35 15.08
CA THR A 99 -8.55 4.39 15.41
C THR A 99 -7.72 4.29 14.14
N PRO A 100 -6.45 4.75 14.16
CA PRO A 100 -5.57 4.57 13.01
C PRO A 100 -5.45 3.10 12.59
N MET A 101 -5.40 2.87 11.29
CA MET A 101 -5.22 1.56 10.68
C MET A 101 -3.83 1.48 10.11
N ARG A 102 -3.17 0.32 10.27
CA ARG A 102 -1.87 0.06 9.66
C ARG A 102 -1.89 -1.27 8.93
N ILE A 103 -1.39 -1.23 7.71
CA ILE A 103 -1.17 -2.42 6.89
C ILE A 103 0.31 -2.54 6.53
N VAL A 104 0.77 -3.77 6.43
CA VAL A 104 2.10 -4.12 5.92
C VAL A 104 1.91 -4.75 4.56
N TRP A 105 2.62 -4.25 3.55
CA TRP A 105 2.48 -4.71 2.18
C TRP A 105 3.80 -5.22 1.60
N ALA A 106 3.68 -6.19 0.71
CA ALA A 106 4.78 -6.73 -0.07
C ALA A 106 4.32 -6.88 -1.53
N TYR A 107 5.13 -6.38 -2.44
CA TYR A 107 4.90 -6.49 -3.88
C TYR A 107 5.88 -7.47 -4.52
N GLY A 108 5.44 -8.16 -5.54
CA GLY A 108 6.24 -9.09 -6.33
C GLY A 108 7.13 -8.42 -7.37
N LYS A 109 7.46 -7.15 -7.19
CA LYS A 109 8.41 -6.38 -8.01
C LYS A 109 9.16 -5.40 -7.14
N ALA A 110 10.40 -5.10 -7.50
CA ALA A 110 11.18 -4.08 -6.80
C ALA A 110 10.75 -2.66 -7.19
N GLU A 111 10.32 -2.47 -8.42
CA GLU A 111 9.73 -1.22 -8.91
C GLU A 111 8.30 -1.49 -9.38
N VAL A 112 7.33 -0.86 -8.74
CA VAL A 112 5.90 -1.13 -8.91
C VAL A 112 5.24 0.06 -9.58
N LEU A 113 4.33 -0.23 -10.52
CA LEU A 113 3.45 0.77 -11.13
C LEU A 113 2.06 0.69 -10.49
N ARG A 114 1.42 1.84 -10.39
CA ARG A 114 0.03 1.97 -9.94
C ARG A 114 -0.78 2.62 -11.05
N THR A 115 -1.89 2.00 -11.42
CA THR A 115 -2.83 2.58 -12.38
C THR A 115 -4.12 2.94 -11.65
N PHE A 116 -4.51 4.21 -11.69
CA PHE A 116 -5.77 4.67 -11.12
C PHE A 116 -6.92 4.31 -12.06
N VAL A 117 -7.92 3.61 -11.53
CA VAL A 117 -9.04 3.13 -12.36
C VAL A 117 -9.86 4.29 -12.94
N ALA A 118 -10.12 5.33 -12.13
CA ALA A 118 -10.96 6.44 -12.56
C ALA A 118 -10.39 7.23 -13.74
N SER A 119 -9.07 7.46 -13.76
CA SER A 119 -8.41 8.26 -14.81
C SER A 119 -7.67 7.43 -15.86
N GLY A 120 -7.37 6.17 -15.55
CA GLY A 120 -6.49 5.33 -16.35
C GLY A 120 -5.01 5.74 -16.28
N LYS A 121 -4.67 6.72 -15.45
CA LYS A 121 -3.30 7.21 -15.33
C LYS A 121 -2.44 6.23 -14.56
N THR A 122 -1.26 5.93 -15.09
CA THR A 122 -0.26 5.08 -14.44
C THR A 122 0.86 5.95 -13.87
N VAL A 123 1.20 5.69 -12.60
CA VAL A 123 2.28 6.39 -11.90
C VAL A 123 3.21 5.37 -11.26
N ARG A 124 4.44 5.77 -10.98
CA ARG A 124 5.36 4.94 -10.21
C ARG A 124 4.94 4.95 -8.74
N HIS A 125 4.90 3.78 -8.11
CA HIS A 125 4.65 3.62 -6.69
C HIS A 125 5.67 4.43 -5.88
N MET A 126 5.20 5.19 -4.89
CA MET A 126 5.99 6.12 -4.07
C MET A 126 6.58 7.30 -4.83
N SER A 127 6.12 7.60 -6.03
CA SER A 127 6.47 8.85 -6.71
C SER A 127 5.61 10.02 -6.21
N ALA A 128 5.97 11.24 -6.57
CA ALA A 128 5.21 12.43 -6.20
C ALA A 128 3.75 12.41 -6.67
N ASP A 129 3.47 11.66 -7.75
CA ASP A 129 2.11 11.54 -8.32
C ASP A 129 1.29 10.41 -7.67
N ASP A 130 1.91 9.60 -6.81
CA ASP A 130 1.25 8.48 -6.13
C ASP A 130 0.59 8.98 -4.84
N VAL A 131 -0.48 9.72 -4.98
CA VAL A 131 -1.19 10.39 -3.89
C VAL A 131 -2.55 9.76 -3.63
N ALA A 132 -3.06 9.95 -2.41
CA ALA A 132 -4.35 9.40 -2.01
C ALA A 132 -5.54 10.05 -2.73
N ARG A 133 -5.37 11.29 -3.17
CA ARG A 133 -6.39 12.06 -3.89
C ARG A 133 -5.79 12.62 -5.19
N PRO A 134 -5.64 11.79 -6.23
CA PRO A 134 -5.13 12.28 -7.50
C PRO A 134 -6.10 13.28 -8.12
N GLY A 135 -5.55 14.36 -8.65
CA GLY A 135 -6.31 15.43 -9.28
C GLY A 135 -6.91 15.04 -10.62
#